data_7aec5f9210edb0bc38be1e370477c217
#
_entry.id   7aec5f9210edb0bc38be1e370477c217
#
_cell.length_a   1.000
_cell.length_b   1.000
_cell.length_c   1.000
_cell.angle_alpha   90.00
_cell.angle_beta   90.00
_cell.angle_gamma   90.00
#
_symmetry.space_group_name_H-M   'P 1'
#
loop_
_entity.id
_entity.type
_entity.pdbx_description
1 polymer ?
#
loop_
_entity_poly.entity_id
_entity_poly.type
_entity_poly.pdbx_seq_one_letter_code
_entity_poly.pdbx_strand_id
1 'polypeptide(L)'
;MVNPITNPMYYGPGSKQLKGVDKSRQVYLPAGADWYDFWTGERYQGGQDIRANAELETMPLYVKAGSIVPLGPQVQHTGEKPHAPLELRIYCGSDGEFAFYDDDGDGYAYEQGQYQLININWDDEGKRLLFSDRLGAGYAQMPESITFKVVLVAPGKGVGLEEADQTDQTVVYKGKALEIEF
;
A
#
# COMPACT_ATOMS: atom_id res chain seq x y z
N MET A 1 -9.34 3.65 0.44
CA MET A 1 -10.63 4.19 -0.06
C MET A 1 -10.38 4.93 -1.37
N VAL A 2 -11.18 4.66 -2.39
CA VAL A 2 -11.04 5.20 -3.75
C VAL A 2 -12.17 6.17 -4.02
N ASN A 3 -11.88 7.36 -4.55
CA ASN A 3 -12.86 8.42 -4.79
C ASN A 3 -12.84 8.86 -6.26
N PRO A 4 -13.47 8.09 -7.18
CA PRO A 4 -13.44 8.39 -8.61
C PRO A 4 -14.13 9.71 -8.93
N ILE A 5 -13.62 10.40 -9.94
CA ILE A 5 -14.21 11.63 -10.46
C ILE A 5 -15.38 11.24 -11.37
N THR A 6 -16.59 11.62 -11.00
CA THR A 6 -17.83 11.26 -11.69
C THR A 6 -18.39 12.36 -12.58
N ASN A 7 -17.89 13.58 -12.45
CA ASN A 7 -18.30 14.72 -13.26
C ASN A 7 -17.12 15.26 -14.06
N PRO A 8 -17.34 15.75 -15.30
CA PRO A 8 -16.30 16.38 -16.09
C PRO A 8 -15.69 17.60 -15.39
N MET A 9 -14.36 17.60 -15.20
CA MET A 9 -13.65 18.72 -14.59
C MET A 9 -12.71 19.43 -15.58
N TYR A 10 -12.13 18.71 -16.51
CA TYR A 10 -11.12 19.20 -17.46
C TYR A 10 -11.66 19.35 -18.86
N TYR A 11 -12.42 18.35 -19.33
CA TYR A 11 -12.97 18.30 -20.69
C TYR A 11 -14.44 17.92 -20.65
N GLY A 12 -15.26 18.60 -21.44
CA GLY A 12 -16.67 18.31 -21.64
C GLY A 12 -16.94 17.54 -22.94
N PRO A 13 -18.21 17.46 -23.38
CA PRO A 13 -18.59 16.83 -24.62
C PRO A 13 -17.80 17.40 -25.80
N GLY A 14 -17.37 16.52 -26.73
CA GLY A 14 -16.57 16.89 -27.89
C GLY A 14 -15.16 17.36 -27.53
N SER A 15 -14.60 16.91 -26.43
CA SER A 15 -13.24 17.23 -25.96
C SER A 15 -12.98 18.72 -25.75
N LYS A 16 -14.02 19.50 -25.51
CA LYS A 16 -13.85 20.93 -25.21
C LYS A 16 -13.28 21.12 -23.82
N GLN A 17 -12.17 21.86 -23.72
CA GLN A 17 -11.57 22.22 -22.43
C GLN A 17 -12.53 23.07 -21.60
N LEU A 18 -12.78 22.66 -20.36
CA LEU A 18 -13.60 23.41 -19.40
C LEU A 18 -12.73 24.42 -18.65
N LYS A 19 -13.20 25.68 -18.66
CA LYS A 19 -12.56 26.80 -17.93
C LYS A 19 -13.40 27.18 -16.71
N GLY A 20 -12.75 27.53 -15.60
CA GLY A 20 -13.43 27.97 -14.38
C GLY A 20 -14.18 26.87 -13.62
N VAL A 21 -14.03 25.61 -14.02
CA VAL A 21 -14.56 24.47 -13.27
C VAL A 21 -13.59 24.12 -12.16
N ASP A 22 -14.14 23.92 -10.96
CA ASP A 22 -13.39 23.48 -9.80
C ASP A 22 -12.77 22.09 -10.02
N LYS A 23 -11.49 21.94 -9.72
CA LYS A 23 -10.70 20.73 -9.86
C LYS A 23 -10.60 19.95 -8.53
N SER A 24 -11.66 19.99 -7.75
CA SER A 24 -11.75 19.26 -6.47
C SER A 24 -13.09 18.57 -6.33
N ARG A 25 -13.12 17.58 -5.44
CA ARG A 25 -14.39 16.95 -5.03
C ARG A 25 -14.50 16.88 -3.51
N GLN A 26 -15.73 16.83 -3.03
CA GLN A 26 -16.01 16.53 -1.64
C GLN A 26 -15.84 15.02 -1.42
N VAL A 27 -15.15 14.67 -0.34
CA VAL A 27 -14.91 13.29 0.10
C VAL A 27 -15.25 13.20 1.59
N TYR A 28 -16.14 12.29 1.94
CA TYR A 28 -16.39 11.95 3.34
C TYR A 28 -15.37 10.90 3.79
N LEU A 29 -14.64 11.19 4.86
CA LEU A 29 -13.73 10.27 5.54
C LEU A 29 -14.50 9.60 6.69
N PRO A 30 -14.75 8.27 6.64
CA PRO A 30 -15.50 7.58 7.69
C PRO A 30 -14.91 7.74 9.09
N ALA A 31 -15.79 7.91 10.08
CA ALA A 31 -15.41 7.99 11.49
C ALA A 31 -14.80 6.68 12.01
N GLY A 32 -14.10 6.74 13.14
CA GLY A 32 -13.53 5.59 13.85
C GLY A 32 -12.11 5.22 13.40
N ALA A 33 -11.51 5.98 12.50
CA ALA A 33 -10.10 5.87 12.13
C ALA A 33 -9.60 7.20 11.56
N ASP A 34 -8.29 7.36 11.52
CA ASP A 34 -7.65 8.39 10.74
C ASP A 34 -7.34 7.88 9.33
N TRP A 35 -7.15 8.82 8.41
CA TRP A 35 -6.96 8.57 6.99
C TRP A 35 -5.77 9.35 6.45
N TYR A 36 -4.98 8.70 5.64
CA TYR A 36 -3.85 9.32 4.95
C TYR A 36 -4.18 9.57 3.50
N ASP A 37 -3.91 10.75 3.00
CA ASP A 37 -3.88 11.00 1.57
C ASP A 37 -2.72 10.21 0.95
N PHE A 38 -3.03 9.34 -0.02
CA PHE A 38 -2.05 8.47 -0.66
C PHE A 38 -0.98 9.23 -1.44
N TRP A 39 -1.34 10.42 -1.96
CA TRP A 39 -0.46 11.21 -2.81
C TRP A 39 0.45 12.16 -2.04
N THR A 40 0.03 12.59 -0.86
CA THR A 40 0.76 13.60 -0.06
C THR A 40 1.28 13.06 1.26
N GLY A 41 0.70 11.99 1.78
CA GLY A 41 1.00 11.46 3.12
C GLY A 41 0.38 12.27 4.25
N GLU A 42 -0.43 13.29 3.95
CA GLU A 42 -1.12 14.05 4.97
C GLU A 42 -2.18 13.22 5.67
N ARG A 43 -2.27 13.38 7.00
CA ARG A 43 -3.20 12.64 7.85
C ARG A 43 -4.41 13.50 8.20
N TYR A 44 -5.60 12.92 8.06
CA TYR A 44 -6.89 13.49 8.37
C TYR A 44 -7.62 12.66 9.41
N GLN A 45 -8.27 13.31 10.36
CA GLN A 45 -9.19 12.62 11.27
C GLN A 45 -10.43 12.14 10.50
N GLY A 46 -10.94 10.95 10.81
CA GLY A 46 -12.20 10.48 10.25
C GLY A 46 -13.42 11.18 10.84
N GLY A 47 -14.60 10.95 10.24
CA GLY A 47 -15.87 11.54 10.63
C GLY A 47 -16.10 12.94 10.07
N GLN A 48 -15.42 13.33 8.99
CA GLN A 48 -15.53 14.65 8.39
C GLN A 48 -15.58 14.61 6.87
N ASP A 49 -16.12 15.66 6.28
CA ASP A 49 -16.00 15.96 4.86
C ASP A 49 -14.77 16.80 4.60
N ILE A 50 -14.03 16.44 3.59
CA ILE A 50 -12.87 17.21 3.10
C ILE A 50 -13.04 17.58 1.65
N ARG A 51 -12.31 18.59 1.20
CA ARG A 51 -12.23 18.95 -0.20
C ARG A 51 -10.91 18.47 -0.78
N ALA A 52 -10.98 17.39 -1.56
CA ALA A 52 -9.83 16.75 -2.16
C ALA A 52 -9.56 17.33 -3.56
N ASN A 53 -8.33 17.75 -3.83
CA ASN A 53 -7.90 18.13 -5.17
C ASN A 53 -7.93 16.90 -6.09
N ALA A 54 -8.27 17.13 -7.34
CA ALA A 54 -8.38 16.08 -8.36
C ALA A 54 -7.69 16.55 -9.65
N GLU A 55 -6.36 16.48 -9.64
CA GLU A 55 -5.57 16.74 -10.83
C GLU A 55 -5.92 15.73 -11.93
N LEU A 56 -5.61 16.04 -13.19
CA LEU A 56 -5.98 15.21 -14.32
C LEU A 56 -5.44 13.77 -14.21
N GLU A 57 -4.24 13.64 -13.66
CA GLU A 57 -3.50 12.38 -13.55
C GLU A 57 -3.68 11.69 -12.20
N THR A 58 -4.39 12.33 -11.26
CA THR A 58 -4.57 11.80 -9.91
C THR A 58 -6.04 11.66 -9.56
N MET A 59 -6.38 10.57 -8.93
CA MET A 59 -7.67 10.33 -8.31
C MET A 59 -7.52 10.38 -6.80
N PRO A 60 -8.37 11.10 -6.05
CA PRO A 60 -8.26 11.13 -4.59
C PRO A 60 -8.33 9.72 -3.99
N LEU A 61 -7.26 9.32 -3.32
CA LEU A 61 -7.08 8.04 -2.65
C LEU A 61 -6.73 8.26 -1.19
N TYR A 62 -7.42 7.55 -0.30
CA TYR A 62 -7.16 7.63 1.14
C TYR A 62 -6.92 6.24 1.71
N VAL A 63 -5.87 6.11 2.50
CA VAL A 63 -5.49 4.88 3.18
C VAL A 63 -5.79 5.02 4.67
N LYS A 64 -6.45 4.02 5.23
CA LYS A 64 -6.80 3.99 6.65
C LYS A 64 -5.54 3.81 7.50
N ALA A 65 -5.45 4.51 8.64
CA ALA A 65 -4.43 4.23 9.64
C ALA A 65 -4.49 2.76 10.09
N GLY A 66 -3.33 2.15 10.33
CA GLY A 66 -3.16 0.72 10.57
C GLY A 66 -2.96 -0.11 9.29
N SER A 67 -3.11 0.47 8.10
CA SER A 67 -2.88 -0.30 6.86
C SER A 67 -1.39 -0.54 6.63
N ILE A 68 -1.08 -1.76 6.17
CA ILE A 68 0.21 -2.15 5.60
C ILE A 68 -0.01 -2.34 4.11
N VAL A 69 0.61 -1.52 3.28
CA VAL A 69 0.44 -1.55 1.82
C VAL A 69 1.75 -1.95 1.15
N PRO A 70 1.82 -3.14 0.55
CA PRO A 70 2.99 -3.54 -0.21
C PRO A 70 2.99 -2.90 -1.60
N LEU A 71 4.14 -2.44 -2.04
CA LEU A 71 4.40 -2.01 -3.41
C LEU A 71 5.54 -2.84 -3.99
N GLY A 72 5.31 -3.38 -5.18
CA GLY A 72 6.34 -4.02 -5.98
C GLY A 72 7.14 -3.00 -6.80
N PRO A 73 8.22 -3.45 -7.45
CA PRO A 73 8.98 -2.60 -8.35
C PRO A 73 8.15 -2.22 -9.58
N GLN A 74 8.49 -1.10 -10.21
CA GLN A 74 7.95 -0.78 -11.52
C GLN A 74 8.47 -1.78 -12.57
N VAL A 75 7.54 -2.44 -13.26
CA VAL A 75 7.82 -3.49 -14.22
C VAL A 75 6.89 -3.39 -15.44
N GLN A 76 7.35 -3.86 -16.59
CA GLN A 76 6.52 -3.95 -17.80
C GLN A 76 5.63 -5.20 -17.83
N HIS A 77 6.02 -6.26 -17.12
CA HIS A 77 5.27 -7.50 -16.95
C HIS A 77 5.66 -8.21 -15.65
N THR A 78 4.80 -9.10 -15.14
CA THR A 78 4.93 -9.75 -13.83
C THR A 78 6.22 -10.57 -13.65
N GLY A 79 6.79 -11.11 -14.70
CA GLY A 79 8.04 -11.90 -14.67
C GLY A 79 9.33 -11.10 -14.85
N GLU A 80 9.28 -9.76 -14.92
CA GLU A 80 10.48 -8.96 -15.21
C GLU A 80 11.47 -8.90 -14.04
N LYS A 81 10.97 -8.78 -12.81
CA LYS A 81 11.77 -8.67 -11.59
C LYS A 81 11.18 -9.51 -10.44
N PRO A 82 11.14 -10.86 -10.58
CA PRO A 82 10.33 -11.70 -9.69
C PRO A 82 10.77 -11.69 -8.23
N HIS A 83 12.01 -11.31 -7.93
CA HIS A 83 12.57 -11.32 -6.57
C HIS A 83 13.11 -9.94 -6.15
N ALA A 84 12.64 -8.88 -6.78
CA ALA A 84 13.01 -7.53 -6.38
C ALA A 84 12.48 -7.23 -4.96
N PRO A 85 13.15 -6.34 -4.21
CA PRO A 85 12.65 -5.90 -2.91
C PRO A 85 11.23 -5.33 -3.02
N LEU A 86 10.41 -5.59 -2.00
CA LEU A 86 9.06 -5.04 -1.84
C LEU A 86 9.10 -3.90 -0.85
N GLU A 87 8.48 -2.79 -1.17
CA GLU A 87 8.28 -1.69 -0.22
C GLU A 87 7.01 -1.97 0.61
N LEU A 88 7.14 -1.94 1.94
CA LEU A 88 6.01 -2.00 2.87
C LEU A 88 5.75 -0.63 3.46
N ARG A 89 4.67 0.01 3.07
CA ARG A 89 4.21 1.29 3.61
C ARG A 89 3.32 1.07 4.82
N ILE A 90 3.74 1.56 5.97
CA ILE A 90 3.00 1.48 7.23
C ILE A 90 2.32 2.82 7.47
N TYR A 91 1.00 2.81 7.53
CA TYR A 91 0.18 3.98 7.82
C TYR A 91 -0.14 3.99 9.32
N CYS A 92 0.73 4.62 10.11
CA CYS A 92 0.66 4.62 11.58
C CYS A 92 -0.64 5.21 12.14
N GLY A 93 -0.93 4.94 13.43
CA GLY A 93 -2.07 5.51 14.17
C GLY A 93 -3.14 4.50 14.55
N SER A 94 -2.92 3.23 14.23
CA SER A 94 -3.69 2.07 14.70
C SER A 94 -2.87 0.81 14.43
N ASP A 95 -3.14 -0.24 15.16
CA ASP A 95 -2.64 -1.58 14.84
C ASP A 95 -3.12 -2.03 13.47
N GLY A 96 -2.33 -2.87 12.81
CA GLY A 96 -2.63 -3.36 11.49
C GLY A 96 -2.13 -4.77 11.21
N GLU A 97 -2.73 -5.38 10.20
CA GLU A 97 -2.34 -6.71 9.73
C GLU A 97 -2.34 -6.78 8.22
N PHE A 98 -1.43 -7.58 7.67
CA PHE A 98 -1.37 -7.89 6.26
C PHE A 98 -0.92 -9.34 6.06
N ALA A 99 -1.62 -10.08 5.24
CA ALA A 99 -1.28 -11.45 4.85
C ALA A 99 -0.57 -11.42 3.50
N PHE A 100 0.75 -11.54 3.50
CA PHE A 100 1.54 -11.68 2.28
C PHE A 100 1.41 -13.10 1.76
N TYR A 101 0.66 -13.27 0.69
CA TYR A 101 0.47 -14.52 -0.01
C TYR A 101 1.24 -14.52 -1.33
N ASP A 102 1.84 -15.67 -1.68
CA ASP A 102 2.53 -15.86 -2.94
C ASP A 102 2.55 -17.34 -3.33
N ASP A 103 2.47 -17.65 -4.63
CA ASP A 103 2.48 -19.00 -5.20
C ASP A 103 3.21 -19.01 -6.54
N ASP A 104 3.10 -20.09 -7.32
CA ASP A 104 3.75 -20.20 -8.63
C ASP A 104 3.11 -19.35 -9.74
N GLY A 105 1.99 -18.68 -9.45
CA GLY A 105 1.30 -17.76 -10.35
C GLY A 105 0.54 -18.46 -11.49
N ASP A 106 0.51 -19.77 -11.55
CA ASP A 106 -0.21 -20.55 -12.56
C ASP A 106 -0.75 -21.85 -11.96
N GLY A 107 -1.88 -22.32 -12.51
CA GLY A 107 -2.50 -23.58 -12.09
C GLY A 107 -3.22 -23.54 -10.75
N TYR A 108 -3.38 -24.70 -10.12
CA TYR A 108 -4.16 -24.91 -8.89
C TYR A 108 -3.34 -25.62 -7.80
N ALA A 109 -2.03 -25.54 -7.86
CA ALA A 109 -1.14 -26.19 -6.91
C ALA A 109 -1.32 -25.65 -5.48
N TYR A 110 -1.78 -24.40 -5.34
CA TYR A 110 -2.14 -23.79 -4.07
C TYR A 110 -3.24 -24.54 -3.30
N GLU A 111 -4.18 -25.23 -3.98
CA GLU A 111 -5.19 -26.09 -3.34
C GLU A 111 -4.58 -27.28 -2.61
N GLN A 112 -3.35 -27.64 -2.96
CA GLN A 112 -2.56 -28.70 -2.34
C GLN A 112 -1.51 -28.14 -1.35
N GLY A 113 -1.65 -26.87 -0.98
CA GLY A 113 -0.76 -26.20 -0.03
C GLY A 113 0.54 -25.67 -0.63
N GLN A 114 0.71 -25.68 -1.96
CA GLN A 114 1.90 -25.18 -2.63
C GLN A 114 1.84 -23.65 -2.77
N TYR A 115 2.02 -22.96 -1.66
CA TYR A 115 2.07 -21.52 -1.54
C TYR A 115 2.98 -21.12 -0.37
N GLN A 116 3.26 -19.84 -0.25
CA GLN A 116 3.75 -19.23 0.99
C GLN A 116 2.76 -18.19 1.49
N LEU A 117 2.62 -18.12 2.82
CA LEU A 117 1.84 -17.09 3.51
C LEU A 117 2.65 -16.59 4.70
N ILE A 118 2.76 -15.26 4.81
CA ILE A 118 3.46 -14.58 5.90
C ILE A 118 2.49 -13.58 6.49
N ASN A 119 2.12 -13.73 7.77
CA ASN A 119 1.35 -12.71 8.45
C ASN A 119 2.28 -11.62 8.95
N ILE A 120 1.98 -10.39 8.59
CA ILE A 120 2.73 -9.19 8.97
C ILE A 120 1.81 -8.34 9.82
N ASN A 121 2.21 -8.02 11.05
CA ASN A 121 1.42 -7.26 12.00
C ASN A 121 2.16 -6.01 12.43
N TRP A 122 1.47 -4.88 12.47
CA TRP A 122 1.94 -3.62 13.01
C TRP A 122 1.32 -3.37 14.38
N ASP A 123 2.17 -3.22 15.40
CA ASP A 123 1.82 -2.76 16.75
C ASP A 123 2.12 -1.26 16.82
N ASP A 124 1.08 -0.44 16.77
CA ASP A 124 1.26 1.01 16.68
C ASP A 124 1.72 1.63 17.99
N GLU A 125 1.34 1.06 19.14
CA GLU A 125 1.78 1.54 20.46
C GLU A 125 3.25 1.21 20.70
N GLY A 126 3.64 -0.04 20.44
CA GLY A 126 5.02 -0.52 20.58
C GLY A 126 5.95 -0.10 19.46
N LYS A 127 5.42 0.48 18.36
CA LYS A 127 6.18 0.80 17.13
C LYS A 127 6.98 -0.40 16.62
N ARG A 128 6.30 -1.53 16.51
CA ARG A 128 6.91 -2.80 16.12
C ARG A 128 6.23 -3.41 14.91
N LEU A 129 7.01 -3.98 14.03
CA LEU A 129 6.55 -4.77 12.90
C LEU A 129 6.95 -6.24 13.12
N LEU A 130 5.96 -7.11 13.15
CA LEU A 130 6.13 -8.54 13.44
C LEU A 130 5.81 -9.36 12.21
N PHE A 131 6.71 -10.27 11.86
CA PHE A 131 6.53 -11.26 10.79
C PHE A 131 6.35 -12.64 11.42
N SER A 132 5.34 -13.39 11.00
CA SER A 132 5.17 -14.79 11.41
C SER A 132 6.22 -15.72 10.80
N ASP A 133 6.28 -16.97 11.26
CA ASP A 133 6.87 -18.05 10.46
C ASP A 133 6.14 -18.15 9.11
N ARG A 134 6.86 -18.57 8.08
CA ARG A 134 6.29 -18.86 6.76
C ARG A 134 5.37 -20.08 6.86
N LEU A 135 4.16 -19.95 6.36
CA LEU A 135 3.15 -21.00 6.26
C LEU A 135 3.05 -21.51 4.82
N GLY A 136 2.49 -22.71 4.64
CA GLY A 136 2.40 -23.39 3.34
C GLY A 136 3.56 -24.33 3.07
N ALA A 137 3.41 -25.20 2.07
CA ALA A 137 4.45 -26.16 1.68
C ALA A 137 5.53 -25.57 0.77
N GLY A 138 5.36 -24.30 0.37
CA GLY A 138 6.17 -23.66 -0.65
C GLY A 138 5.80 -24.13 -2.06
N TYR A 139 6.46 -23.57 -3.06
CA TYR A 139 6.24 -23.84 -4.48
C TYR A 139 7.58 -23.85 -5.23
N ALA A 140 7.58 -24.38 -6.47
CA ALA A 140 8.75 -24.33 -7.32
C ALA A 140 9.18 -22.88 -7.56
N GLN A 141 10.49 -22.58 -7.45
CA GLN A 141 11.05 -21.24 -7.59
C GLN A 141 10.72 -20.24 -6.46
N MET A 142 10.11 -20.70 -5.36
CA MET A 142 9.92 -19.85 -4.19
C MET A 142 11.27 -19.29 -3.69
N PRO A 143 11.37 -17.95 -3.44
CA PRO A 143 12.61 -17.36 -2.97
C PRO A 143 12.96 -17.86 -1.55
N GLU A 144 14.25 -18.13 -1.31
CA GLU A 144 14.74 -18.49 0.03
C GLU A 144 14.58 -17.31 1.01
N SER A 145 14.72 -16.09 0.51
CA SER A 145 14.52 -14.88 1.30
C SER A 145 13.79 -13.81 0.51
N ILE A 146 13.05 -12.96 1.22
CA ILE A 146 12.35 -11.79 0.68
C ILE A 146 12.92 -10.55 1.37
N THR A 147 13.28 -9.55 0.57
CA THR A 147 13.71 -8.26 1.10
C THR A 147 12.52 -7.30 1.15
N PHE A 148 12.22 -6.80 2.34
CA PHE A 148 11.22 -5.76 2.56
C PHE A 148 11.90 -4.43 2.92
N LYS A 149 11.56 -3.36 2.20
CA LYS A 149 11.92 -1.99 2.52
C LYS A 149 10.75 -1.36 3.26
N VAL A 150 10.89 -1.14 4.55
CA VAL A 150 9.80 -0.62 5.39
C VAL A 150 9.85 0.90 5.42
N VAL A 151 8.71 1.53 5.18
CA VAL A 151 8.52 2.98 5.17
C VAL A 151 7.35 3.35 6.07
N LEU A 152 7.62 4.11 7.12
CA LEU A 152 6.59 4.77 7.91
C LEU A 152 6.12 6.00 7.14
N VAL A 153 4.87 5.98 6.70
CA VAL A 153 4.30 7.04 5.85
C VAL A 153 4.17 8.36 6.63
N ALA A 154 4.62 9.43 6.01
CA ALA A 154 4.53 10.79 6.53
C ALA A 154 4.36 11.79 5.37
N PRO A 155 4.04 13.06 5.61
CA PRO A 155 3.97 14.06 4.56
C PRO A 155 5.22 14.09 3.68
N GLY A 156 5.05 13.85 2.39
CA GLY A 156 6.13 13.78 1.41
C GLY A 156 7.01 12.52 1.45
N LYS A 157 6.68 11.52 2.29
CA LYS A 157 7.45 10.27 2.42
C LYS A 157 6.55 9.05 2.27
N GLY A 158 6.93 8.11 1.42
CA GLY A 158 6.14 6.91 1.13
C GLY A 158 4.81 7.23 0.47
N VAL A 159 4.80 8.13 -0.50
CA VAL A 159 3.60 8.66 -1.16
C VAL A 159 3.58 8.34 -2.65
N GLY A 160 2.39 8.34 -3.23
CA GLY A 160 2.21 8.10 -4.67
C GLY A 160 2.62 6.68 -5.10
N LEU A 161 2.98 6.53 -6.35
CA LEU A 161 3.31 5.23 -6.96
C LEU A 161 4.81 4.94 -7.02
N GLU A 162 5.64 5.95 -6.82
CA GLU A 162 7.09 5.81 -6.87
C GLU A 162 7.63 5.19 -5.58
N GLU A 163 8.72 4.43 -5.70
CA GLU A 163 9.45 3.92 -4.53
C GLU A 163 9.95 5.09 -3.67
N ALA A 164 9.87 4.95 -2.37
CA ALA A 164 10.32 5.99 -1.45
C ALA A 164 11.84 6.21 -1.52
N ASP A 165 12.28 7.47 -1.60
CA ASP A 165 13.70 7.83 -1.61
C ASP A 165 14.44 7.37 -0.34
N GLN A 166 13.72 7.25 0.76
CA GLN A 166 14.27 6.84 2.07
C GLN A 166 13.39 5.78 2.72
N THR A 167 14.01 4.71 3.14
CA THR A 167 13.39 3.65 3.95
C THR A 167 13.74 3.84 5.42
N ASP A 168 12.83 3.51 6.34
CA ASP A 168 13.12 3.51 7.77
C ASP A 168 13.96 2.30 8.14
N GLN A 169 13.60 1.13 7.59
CA GLN A 169 14.37 -0.10 7.78
C GLN A 169 14.33 -1.01 6.54
N THR A 170 15.37 -1.84 6.39
CA THR A 170 15.39 -2.91 5.39
C THR A 170 15.50 -4.25 6.09
N VAL A 171 14.60 -5.16 5.77
CA VAL A 171 14.45 -6.46 6.41
C VAL A 171 14.69 -7.56 5.39
N VAL A 172 15.51 -8.53 5.72
CA VAL A 172 15.69 -9.76 4.93
C VAL A 172 14.99 -10.90 5.68
N TYR A 173 13.76 -11.21 5.25
CA TYR A 173 12.96 -12.29 5.81
C TYR A 173 13.39 -13.63 5.21
N LYS A 174 13.67 -14.62 6.07
CA LYS A 174 14.16 -15.95 5.69
C LYS A 174 13.24 -17.10 6.14
N GLY A 175 11.94 -16.84 6.21
CA GLY A 175 10.93 -17.85 6.54
C GLY A 175 10.72 -18.09 8.04
N LYS A 176 11.40 -17.35 8.92
CA LYS A 176 11.23 -17.45 10.37
C LYS A 176 10.69 -16.15 10.96
N ALA A 177 9.90 -16.31 12.01
CA ALA A 177 9.35 -15.18 12.74
C ALA A 177 10.46 -14.20 13.14
N LEU A 178 10.19 -12.92 12.98
CA LEU A 178 11.08 -11.84 13.39
C LEU A 178 10.29 -10.60 13.79
N GLU A 179 10.89 -9.78 14.60
CA GLU A 179 10.35 -8.51 15.09
C GLU A 179 11.37 -7.40 14.82
N ILE A 180 10.85 -6.23 14.45
CA ILE A 180 11.63 -5.01 14.23
C ILE A 180 10.98 -3.85 14.97
N GLU A 181 11.80 -3.05 15.66
CA GLU A 181 11.39 -1.84 16.39
C GLU A 181 11.78 -0.58 15.61
N PHE A 182 10.96 0.50 15.74
CA PHE A 182 11.14 1.78 15.06
C PHE A 182 11.25 2.93 16.05
#